data_2cae7008dc5817d8eb7ee24875df4710
#
_entry.id   2cae7008dc5817d8eb7ee24875df4710
#
_cell.length_a   1.000
_cell.length_b   1.000
_cell.length_c   1.000
_cell.angle_alpha   90.00
_cell.angle_beta   90.00
_cell.angle_gamma   90.00
#
_symmetry.space_group_name_H-M   'P 1'
#
loop_
_entity.id
_entity.type
_entity.pdbx_description
1 polymer ?
#
loop_
_entity_poly.entity_id
_entity_poly.type
_entity_poly.pdbx_seq_one_letter_code
_entity_poly.pdbx_strand_id
1 'polypeptide(L)'
;MCSSDLATLLDIGGGIGAIQHELAAGLAQITSVDAAPAYLEAQKSEAARQGYAGRVSYRHGDFVTVAGEIPEHDVVTLDRVICCYPDMSALVERSAERARRFYGAVYPRSTWWNVVGLALGNIVMRLRRSSFRGYVHSPAQIERILAAHGLRLQAARETFIWRVAVYAR
;
A
#
# COMPACT_ATOMS: atom_id res chain seq x y z
N MET A 1 -4.94 25.39 18.80
CA MET A 1 -5.08 23.95 18.56
C MET A 1 -3.68 23.40 18.35
N CYS A 2 -3.21 22.55 19.26
CA CYS A 2 -1.84 22.03 19.24
C CYS A 2 -1.63 21.12 18.01
N SER A 3 -0.52 21.32 17.33
CA SER A 3 -0.04 20.57 16.16
C SER A 3 0.30 19.08 16.48
N SER A 4 -0.03 18.58 17.67
CA SER A 4 0.33 17.23 18.14
C SER A 4 -0.64 16.12 17.73
N ASP A 5 -1.77 16.45 17.13
CA ASP A 5 -2.83 15.47 16.83
C ASP A 5 -2.88 15.03 15.35
N LEU A 6 -2.01 15.57 14.50
CA LEU A 6 -1.94 15.15 13.11
C LEU A 6 -1.14 13.85 12.97
N ALA A 7 -1.73 12.87 12.30
CA ALA A 7 -1.14 11.55 12.09
C ALA A 7 -0.01 11.56 11.05
N THR A 8 0.84 10.53 11.09
CA THR A 8 1.85 10.28 10.05
C THR A 8 1.41 9.13 9.15
N LEU A 9 1.67 9.22 7.84
CA LEU A 9 1.33 8.22 6.84
C LEU A 9 2.57 7.65 6.15
N LEU A 10 2.64 6.33 6.08
CA LEU A 10 3.52 5.61 5.15
C LEU A 10 2.67 5.03 4.02
N ASP A 11 2.86 5.51 2.81
CA ASP A 11 2.16 5.03 1.61
C ASP A 11 3.12 4.23 0.73
N ILE A 12 2.88 2.92 0.63
CA ILE A 12 3.75 1.97 -0.06
C ILE A 12 3.16 1.65 -1.43
N GLY A 13 3.90 1.97 -2.50
CA GLY A 13 3.46 1.77 -3.88
C GLY A 13 2.19 2.55 -4.22
N GLY A 14 2.05 3.77 -3.68
CA GLY A 14 0.85 4.59 -3.77
C GLY A 14 0.51 5.10 -5.19
N GLY A 15 1.26 4.69 -6.21
CA GLY A 15 1.04 5.08 -7.60
C GLY A 15 1.05 6.61 -7.76
N ILE A 16 -0.06 7.22 -8.15
CA ILE A 16 -0.20 8.67 -8.28
C ILE A 16 -0.50 9.40 -6.95
N GLY A 17 -0.56 8.68 -5.82
CA GLY A 17 -0.78 9.27 -4.50
C GLY A 17 -2.24 9.51 -4.13
N ALA A 18 -3.19 8.75 -4.66
CA ALA A 18 -4.62 8.99 -4.43
C ALA A 18 -5.00 8.98 -2.93
N ILE A 19 -4.47 8.03 -2.15
CA ILE A 19 -4.73 7.96 -0.69
C ILE A 19 -4.08 9.15 0.03
N GLN A 20 -2.89 9.56 -0.38
CA GLN A 20 -2.20 10.73 0.19
C GLN A 20 -3.05 11.99 0.01
N HIS A 21 -3.66 12.19 -1.17
CA HIS A 21 -4.50 13.34 -1.47
C HIS A 21 -5.71 13.40 -0.56
N GLU A 22 -6.42 12.30 -0.44
CA GLU A 22 -7.64 12.20 0.38
C GLU A 22 -7.35 12.43 1.88
N LEU A 23 -6.20 11.99 2.36
CA LEU A 23 -5.85 12.07 3.78
C LEU A 23 -5.02 13.30 4.14
N ALA A 24 -4.49 14.05 3.17
CA ALA A 24 -3.50 15.11 3.38
C ALA A 24 -3.91 16.17 4.42
N ALA A 25 -5.20 16.49 4.53
CA ALA A 25 -5.69 17.48 5.49
C ALA A 25 -5.47 17.06 6.95
N GLY A 26 -5.50 15.75 7.24
CA GLY A 26 -5.31 15.17 8.59
C GLY A 26 -3.90 14.69 8.89
N LEU A 27 -2.93 14.92 7.98
CA LEU A 27 -1.58 14.38 8.11
C LEU A 27 -0.54 15.46 8.40
N ALA A 28 0.32 15.22 9.39
CA ALA A 28 1.49 16.03 9.66
C ALA A 28 2.61 15.76 8.66
N GLN A 29 2.85 14.48 8.38
CA GLN A 29 3.94 14.03 7.52
C GLN A 29 3.51 12.78 6.73
N ILE A 30 3.99 12.69 5.50
CA ILE A 30 3.78 11.57 4.60
C ILE A 30 5.14 11.04 4.16
N THR A 31 5.33 9.73 4.22
CA THR A 31 6.45 9.04 3.58
C THR A 31 5.89 8.19 2.45
N SER A 32 6.33 8.42 1.24
CA SER A 32 5.94 7.64 0.07
C SER A 32 7.11 6.81 -0.41
N VAL A 33 6.88 5.51 -0.59
CA VAL A 33 7.87 4.57 -1.11
C VAL A 33 7.33 3.93 -2.38
N ASP A 34 8.04 4.06 -3.48
CA ASP A 34 7.65 3.43 -4.75
C ASP A 34 8.89 2.95 -5.51
N ALA A 35 8.78 1.78 -6.16
CA ALA A 35 9.81 1.21 -7.00
C ALA A 35 9.87 1.86 -8.39
N ALA A 36 8.85 2.61 -8.80
CA ALA A 36 8.76 3.26 -10.08
C ALA A 36 9.04 4.78 -9.96
N PRO A 37 10.17 5.29 -10.45
CA PRO A 37 10.50 6.72 -10.37
C PRO A 37 9.42 7.62 -10.98
N ALA A 38 8.78 7.18 -12.06
CA ALA A 38 7.73 7.94 -12.73
C ALA A 38 6.52 8.22 -11.83
N TYR A 39 6.16 7.27 -10.94
CA TYR A 39 5.10 7.49 -9.97
C TYR A 39 5.49 8.50 -8.90
N LEU A 40 6.74 8.46 -8.43
CA LEU A 40 7.23 9.45 -7.47
C LEU A 40 7.21 10.87 -8.06
N GLU A 41 7.56 11.04 -9.33
CA GLU A 41 7.49 12.35 -9.99
C GLU A 41 6.03 12.82 -10.17
N ALA A 42 5.11 11.91 -10.51
CA ALA A 42 3.70 12.23 -10.59
C ALA A 42 3.14 12.66 -9.21
N GLN A 43 3.51 11.95 -8.14
CA GLN A 43 3.13 12.29 -6.77
C GLN A 43 3.66 13.66 -6.35
N LYS A 44 4.94 13.98 -6.66
CA LYS A 44 5.54 15.29 -6.36
C LYS A 44 4.77 16.42 -7.04
N SER A 45 4.48 16.25 -8.32
CA SER A 45 3.74 17.25 -9.10
C SER A 45 2.34 17.46 -8.54
N GLU A 46 1.65 16.38 -8.17
CA GLU A 46 0.30 16.45 -7.64
C GLU A 46 0.29 17.03 -6.21
N ALA A 47 1.21 16.65 -5.35
CA ALA A 47 1.34 17.22 -4.00
C ALA A 47 1.65 18.72 -4.04
N ALA A 48 2.45 19.17 -5.00
CA ALA A 48 2.72 20.60 -5.22
C ALA A 48 1.46 21.34 -5.66
N ARG A 49 0.71 20.76 -6.61
CA ARG A 49 -0.55 21.34 -7.10
C ARG A 49 -1.59 21.47 -5.98
N GLN A 50 -1.61 20.53 -5.05
CA GLN A 50 -2.54 20.51 -3.91
C GLN A 50 -2.01 21.20 -2.64
N GLY A 51 -0.77 21.72 -2.66
CA GLY A 51 -0.23 22.55 -1.58
C GLY A 51 0.27 21.80 -0.36
N TYR A 52 0.53 20.48 -0.42
CA TYR A 52 1.07 19.72 0.70
C TYR A 52 2.47 19.09 0.45
N ALA A 53 3.13 19.45 -0.66
CA ALA A 53 4.44 18.90 -1.04
C ALA A 53 5.52 19.01 0.05
N GLY A 54 5.50 20.09 0.85
CA GLY A 54 6.45 20.29 1.96
C GLY A 54 6.31 19.29 3.11
N ARG A 55 5.25 18.47 3.12
CA ARG A 55 5.00 17.43 4.13
C ARG A 55 5.30 16.01 3.64
N VAL A 56 5.77 15.85 2.40
CA VAL A 56 6.00 14.53 1.79
C VAL A 56 7.47 14.25 1.62
N SER A 57 7.92 13.13 2.15
CA SER A 57 9.24 12.53 1.91
C SER A 57 9.10 11.38 0.91
N TYR A 58 9.90 11.39 -0.15
CA TYR A 58 9.83 10.38 -1.22
C TYR A 58 11.06 9.46 -1.14
N ARG A 59 10.82 8.16 -1.20
CA ARG A 59 11.85 7.13 -1.22
C ARG A 59 11.67 6.24 -2.45
N HIS A 60 12.64 6.24 -3.34
CA HIS A 60 12.69 5.29 -4.46
C HIS A 60 13.31 3.98 -4.01
N GLY A 61 12.66 2.87 -4.32
CA GLY A 61 13.17 1.52 -4.08
C GLY A 61 12.07 0.48 -3.82
N ASP A 62 12.49 -0.77 -3.79
CA ASP A 62 11.65 -1.86 -3.29
C ASP A 62 11.47 -1.71 -1.78
N PHE A 63 10.21 -1.59 -1.35
CA PHE A 63 9.90 -1.35 0.06
C PHE A 63 10.50 -2.42 0.99
N VAL A 64 10.44 -3.71 0.63
CA VAL A 64 10.96 -4.79 1.47
C VAL A 64 12.46 -4.61 1.75
N THR A 65 13.19 -4.11 0.76
CA THR A 65 14.63 -3.85 0.88
C THR A 65 14.92 -2.64 1.77
N VAL A 66 14.13 -1.56 1.64
CA VAL A 66 14.39 -0.29 2.33
C VAL A 66 13.62 -0.15 3.66
N ALA A 67 12.74 -1.09 4.00
CA ALA A 67 11.87 -1.02 5.17
C ALA A 67 12.60 -0.75 6.49
N GLY A 68 13.82 -1.31 6.65
CA GLY A 68 14.63 -1.11 7.86
C GLY A 68 15.07 0.33 8.10
N GLU A 69 15.09 1.17 7.06
CA GLU A 69 15.48 2.58 7.12
C GLU A 69 14.27 3.52 7.34
N ILE A 70 13.04 2.99 7.26
CA ILE A 70 11.81 3.77 7.34
C ILE A 70 11.29 3.71 8.78
N PRO A 71 11.03 4.86 9.42
CA PRO A 71 10.45 4.88 10.76
C PRO A 71 9.03 4.35 10.76
N GLU A 72 8.52 4.03 11.94
CA GLU A 72 7.11 3.71 12.12
C GLU A 72 6.22 4.94 11.91
N HIS A 73 5.03 4.71 11.36
CA HIS A 73 4.00 5.72 11.11
C HIS A 73 2.69 5.33 11.76
N ASP A 74 1.82 6.31 12.03
CA ASP A 74 0.51 6.03 12.62
C ASP A 74 -0.38 5.24 11.68
N VAL A 75 -0.26 5.51 10.38
CA VAL A 75 -1.02 4.85 9.32
C VAL A 75 -0.07 4.29 8.28
N VAL A 76 -0.28 3.06 7.85
CA VAL A 76 0.40 2.43 6.70
C VAL A 76 -0.64 2.05 5.66
N THR A 77 -0.39 2.36 4.39
CA THR A 77 -1.30 2.03 3.28
C THR A 77 -0.60 1.28 2.16
N LEU A 78 -1.30 0.27 1.60
CA LEU A 78 -0.92 -0.50 0.43
C LEU A 78 -2.11 -0.57 -0.54
N ASP A 79 -2.19 0.37 -1.48
CA ASP A 79 -3.26 0.38 -2.48
C ASP A 79 -2.86 -0.42 -3.72
N ARG A 80 -3.41 -1.61 -3.87
CA ARG A 80 -3.20 -2.50 -5.03
C ARG A 80 -1.74 -2.90 -5.27
N VAL A 81 -0.93 -2.92 -4.23
CA VAL A 81 0.49 -3.31 -4.27
C VAL A 81 0.66 -4.80 -4.00
N ILE A 82 -0.08 -5.34 -3.03
CA ILE A 82 0.02 -6.75 -2.61
C ILE A 82 -0.16 -7.70 -3.80
N CYS A 83 -1.06 -7.37 -4.73
CA CYS A 83 -1.30 -8.19 -5.92
C CYS A 83 -0.18 -8.14 -6.98
N CYS A 84 0.76 -7.23 -6.86
CA CYS A 84 1.87 -7.07 -7.81
C CYS A 84 3.20 -7.54 -7.21
N TYR A 85 3.20 -7.95 -5.94
CA TYR A 85 4.40 -8.34 -5.21
C TYR A 85 4.45 -9.87 -5.03
N PRO A 86 5.51 -10.55 -5.50
CA PRO A 86 5.58 -12.01 -5.47
C PRO A 86 5.68 -12.57 -4.05
N ASP A 87 6.48 -11.94 -3.18
CA ASP A 87 6.60 -12.30 -1.76
C ASP A 87 5.70 -11.43 -0.88
N MET A 88 4.40 -11.74 -0.94
CA MET A 88 3.39 -11.08 -0.11
C MET A 88 3.72 -11.16 1.39
N SER A 89 4.28 -12.27 1.84
CA SER A 89 4.56 -12.44 3.28
C SER A 89 5.60 -11.43 3.74
N ALA A 90 6.73 -11.32 3.04
CA ALA A 90 7.75 -10.32 3.36
C ALA A 90 7.21 -8.88 3.28
N LEU A 91 6.40 -8.57 2.24
CA LEU A 91 5.81 -7.25 2.09
C LEU A 91 4.88 -6.90 3.26
N VAL A 92 3.96 -7.81 3.62
CA VAL A 92 2.99 -7.56 4.69
C VAL A 92 3.66 -7.55 6.06
N GLU A 93 4.62 -8.44 6.34
CA GLU A 93 5.39 -8.44 7.60
C GLU A 93 6.14 -7.13 7.80
N ARG A 94 6.96 -6.73 6.80
CA ARG A 94 7.76 -5.51 6.89
C ARG A 94 6.91 -4.25 6.98
N SER A 95 5.77 -4.20 6.28
CA SER A 95 4.87 -3.04 6.37
C SER A 95 4.07 -3.01 7.68
N ALA A 96 3.68 -4.17 8.23
CA ALA A 96 3.01 -4.25 9.52
C ALA A 96 3.92 -3.80 10.68
N GLU A 97 5.24 -4.08 10.60
CA GLU A 97 6.24 -3.57 11.56
C GLU A 97 6.29 -2.03 11.59
N ARG A 98 5.93 -1.36 10.50
CA ARG A 98 5.95 0.11 10.39
C ARG A 98 4.63 0.77 10.78
N ALA A 99 3.57 -0.01 11.06
CA ALA A 99 2.26 0.50 11.45
C ALA A 99 2.11 0.62 12.97
N ARG A 100 1.90 1.83 13.49
CA ARG A 100 1.65 2.06 14.93
C ARG A 100 0.19 1.84 15.31
N ARG A 101 -0.75 2.30 14.49
CA ARG A 101 -2.18 2.36 14.83
C ARG A 101 -3.06 1.71 13.78
N PHE A 102 -2.93 2.11 12.52
CA PHE A 102 -3.79 1.68 11.43
C PHE A 102 -3.01 1.13 10.25
N TYR A 103 -3.59 0.13 9.60
CA TYR A 103 -3.08 -0.47 8.38
C TYR A 103 -4.21 -0.62 7.37
N GLY A 104 -4.09 0.04 6.23
CA GLY A 104 -5.04 -0.02 5.12
C GLY A 104 -4.51 -0.82 3.95
N ALA A 105 -5.27 -1.77 3.45
CA ALA A 105 -4.86 -2.57 2.31
C ALA A 105 -5.98 -2.75 1.29
N VAL A 106 -5.61 -2.65 0.01
CA VAL A 106 -6.49 -2.96 -1.11
C VAL A 106 -5.85 -4.06 -1.95
N TYR A 107 -6.54 -5.19 -2.08
CA TYR A 107 -6.06 -6.36 -2.81
C TYR A 107 -7.21 -7.13 -3.48
N PRO A 108 -6.95 -7.95 -4.53
CA PRO A 108 -7.98 -8.71 -5.20
C PRO A 108 -8.61 -9.74 -4.26
N ARG A 109 -9.92 -9.89 -4.38
CA ARG A 109 -10.63 -11.00 -3.73
C ARG A 109 -10.14 -12.35 -4.29
N SER A 110 -10.04 -13.35 -3.43
CA SER A 110 -9.66 -14.71 -3.81
C SER A 110 -10.84 -15.51 -4.43
N THR A 111 -11.58 -14.88 -5.34
CA THR A 111 -12.66 -15.51 -6.08
C THR A 111 -12.12 -16.20 -7.32
N TRP A 112 -12.79 -17.30 -7.76
CA TRP A 112 -12.32 -18.09 -8.89
C TRP A 112 -12.16 -17.26 -10.18
N TRP A 113 -13.05 -16.28 -10.43
CA TRP A 113 -12.95 -15.42 -11.62
C TRP A 113 -11.76 -14.47 -11.55
N ASN A 114 -11.39 -13.95 -10.37
CA ASN A 114 -10.18 -13.15 -10.21
C ASN A 114 -8.92 -13.98 -10.43
N VAL A 115 -8.91 -15.22 -9.95
CA VAL A 115 -7.80 -16.17 -10.19
C VAL A 115 -7.64 -16.44 -11.67
N VAL A 116 -8.74 -16.78 -12.36
CA VAL A 116 -8.73 -17.05 -13.80
C VAL A 116 -8.36 -15.80 -14.59
N GLY A 117 -8.97 -14.65 -14.26
CA GLY A 117 -8.70 -13.38 -14.94
C GLY A 117 -7.24 -12.94 -14.83
N LEU A 118 -6.64 -13.06 -13.64
CA LEU A 118 -5.22 -12.77 -13.44
C LEU A 118 -4.30 -13.78 -14.12
N ALA A 119 -4.67 -15.06 -14.16
CA ALA A 119 -3.90 -16.07 -14.88
C ALA A 119 -3.86 -15.76 -16.38
N LEU A 120 -5.00 -15.44 -16.98
CA LEU A 120 -5.10 -15.02 -18.39
C LEU A 120 -4.33 -13.71 -18.64
N GLY A 121 -4.47 -12.72 -17.76
CA GLY A 121 -3.71 -11.47 -17.81
C GLY A 121 -2.20 -11.71 -17.78
N ASN A 122 -1.72 -12.59 -16.92
CA ASN A 122 -0.30 -12.96 -16.84
C ASN A 122 0.20 -13.64 -18.14
N ILE A 123 -0.63 -14.46 -18.80
CA ILE A 123 -0.29 -15.04 -20.11
C ILE A 123 -0.12 -13.93 -21.15
N VAL A 124 -1.08 -12.99 -21.24
CA VAL A 124 -0.99 -11.85 -22.16
C VAL A 124 0.26 -11.01 -21.89
N MET A 125 0.56 -10.70 -20.60
CA MET A 125 1.75 -9.96 -20.23
C MET A 125 3.04 -10.70 -20.61
N ARG A 126 3.05 -12.05 -20.48
CA ARG A 126 4.18 -12.88 -20.89
C ARG A 126 4.38 -12.84 -22.42
N LEU A 127 3.31 -12.91 -23.19
CA LEU A 127 3.37 -12.79 -24.65
C LEU A 127 3.88 -11.41 -25.10
N ARG A 128 3.52 -10.36 -24.35
CA ARG A 128 4.02 -8.99 -24.57
C ARG A 128 5.44 -8.74 -24.01
N ARG A 129 6.11 -9.78 -23.53
CA ARG A 129 7.45 -9.69 -22.90
C ARG A 129 7.52 -8.71 -21.72
N SER A 130 6.40 -8.43 -21.05
CA SER A 130 6.36 -7.62 -19.85
C SER A 130 6.85 -8.43 -18.65
N SER A 131 7.62 -7.79 -17.75
CA SER A 131 8.01 -8.37 -16.46
C SER A 131 6.90 -8.32 -15.41
N PHE A 132 5.84 -7.53 -15.64
CA PHE A 132 4.73 -7.40 -14.71
C PHE A 132 3.98 -8.73 -14.54
N ARG A 133 3.69 -9.08 -13.28
CA ARG A 133 2.87 -10.24 -12.91
C ARG A 133 1.87 -9.84 -11.84
N GLY A 134 0.64 -10.34 -11.97
CA GLY A 134 -0.38 -10.19 -10.95
C GLY A 134 -0.57 -11.49 -10.16
N TYR A 135 -0.85 -11.35 -8.88
CA TYR A 135 -1.05 -12.46 -7.93
C TYR A 135 -2.37 -12.30 -7.20
N VAL A 136 -3.00 -13.43 -6.89
CA VAL A 136 -4.12 -13.49 -5.92
C VAL A 136 -3.60 -14.17 -4.67
N HIS A 137 -3.42 -13.40 -3.61
CA HIS A 137 -2.98 -13.92 -2.33
C HIS A 137 -4.18 -14.25 -1.43
N SER A 138 -3.99 -15.17 -0.49
CA SER A 138 -5.03 -15.55 0.46
C SER A 138 -5.29 -14.43 1.48
N PRO A 139 -6.52 -13.90 1.58
CA PRO A 139 -6.87 -12.94 2.62
C PRO A 139 -6.59 -13.46 4.03
N ALA A 140 -6.85 -14.74 4.28
CA ALA A 140 -6.59 -15.36 5.57
C ALA A 140 -5.11 -15.40 5.94
N GLN A 141 -4.20 -15.49 4.96
CA GLN A 141 -2.77 -15.41 5.21
C GLN A 141 -2.35 -13.97 5.56
N ILE A 142 -2.85 -12.98 4.82
CA ILE A 142 -2.63 -11.56 5.11
C ILE A 142 -3.11 -11.23 6.52
N GLU A 143 -4.34 -11.60 6.86
CA GLU A 143 -4.93 -11.35 8.18
C GLU A 143 -4.16 -12.04 9.31
N ARG A 144 -3.63 -13.25 9.07
CA ARG A 144 -2.81 -13.97 10.05
C ARG A 144 -1.51 -13.23 10.35
N ILE A 145 -0.82 -12.75 9.32
CA ILE A 145 0.41 -11.97 9.47
C ILE A 145 0.12 -10.68 10.23
N LEU A 146 -0.89 -9.92 9.82
CA LEU A 146 -1.27 -8.68 10.48
C LEU A 146 -1.66 -8.91 11.95
N ALA A 147 -2.40 -9.99 12.25
CA ALA A 147 -2.78 -10.36 13.61
C ALA A 147 -1.57 -10.70 14.49
N ALA A 148 -0.52 -11.34 13.94
CA ALA A 148 0.73 -11.59 14.64
C ALA A 148 1.45 -10.30 15.05
N HIS A 149 1.25 -9.21 14.29
CA HIS A 149 1.75 -7.87 14.61
C HIS A 149 0.75 -7.03 15.44
N GLY A 150 -0.31 -7.63 15.98
CA GLY A 150 -1.31 -6.94 16.81
C GLY A 150 -2.36 -6.14 16.03
N LEU A 151 -2.35 -6.22 14.70
CA LEU A 151 -3.31 -5.51 13.83
C LEU A 151 -4.54 -6.38 13.59
N ARG A 152 -5.71 -5.91 14.03
CA ARG A 152 -6.99 -6.63 13.93
C ARG A 152 -7.92 -5.95 12.94
N LEU A 153 -8.64 -6.74 12.15
CA LEU A 153 -9.61 -6.24 11.18
C LEU A 153 -10.70 -5.41 11.89
N GLN A 154 -10.85 -4.17 11.47
CA GLN A 154 -11.87 -3.25 11.95
C GLN A 154 -13.02 -3.11 10.97
N ALA A 155 -12.68 -3.00 9.68
CA ALA A 155 -13.66 -2.86 8.63
C ALA A 155 -13.15 -3.48 7.34
N ALA A 156 -14.06 -4.07 6.57
CA ALA A 156 -13.78 -4.51 5.21
C ALA A 156 -14.96 -4.18 4.30
N ARG A 157 -14.65 -3.79 3.07
CA ARG A 157 -15.62 -3.65 1.98
C ARG A 157 -15.12 -4.38 0.77
N GLU A 158 -16.04 -4.95 0.03
CA GLU A 158 -15.74 -5.70 -1.19
C GLU A 158 -16.47 -5.11 -2.38
N THR A 159 -15.75 -4.95 -3.47
CA THR A 159 -16.31 -4.72 -4.80
C THR A 159 -16.30 -6.03 -5.59
N PHE A 160 -16.63 -5.98 -6.86
CA PHE A 160 -16.57 -7.19 -7.71
C PHE A 160 -15.16 -7.79 -7.75
N ILE A 161 -14.11 -6.96 -7.79
CA ILE A 161 -12.71 -7.40 -7.92
C ILE A 161 -11.94 -7.24 -6.60
N TRP A 162 -12.11 -6.11 -5.91
CA TRP A 162 -11.25 -5.66 -4.83
C TRP A 162 -11.85 -5.87 -3.44
N ARG A 163 -11.00 -6.21 -2.49
CA ARG A 163 -11.26 -6.09 -1.07
C ARG A 163 -10.46 -4.92 -0.52
N VAL A 164 -11.15 -3.99 0.13
CA VAL A 164 -10.57 -2.89 0.90
C VAL A 164 -10.71 -3.25 2.36
N ALA A 165 -9.62 -3.30 3.09
CA ALA A 165 -9.61 -3.70 4.49
C ALA A 165 -8.80 -2.71 5.33
N VAL A 166 -9.33 -2.39 6.51
CA VAL A 166 -8.68 -1.54 7.52
C VAL A 166 -8.48 -2.35 8.78
N TYR A 167 -7.26 -2.33 9.28
CA TYR A 167 -6.86 -3.01 10.52
C TYR A 167 -6.36 -1.97 11.52
N ALA A 168 -6.52 -2.24 12.81
CA ALA A 168 -6.00 -1.41 13.90
C ALA A 168 -5.38 -2.25 15.00
N ARG A 169 -4.47 -1.65 15.74
CA ARG A 169 -3.92 -2.18 16.99
C ARG A 169 -4.85 -1.92 18.16
#